data_b70e89f490e5516cf72b3fe8fc571258
#
_entry.id   b70e89f490e5516cf72b3fe8fc571258
#
_cell.length_a   1.000
_cell.length_b   1.000
_cell.length_c   1.000
_cell.angle_alpha   90.00
_cell.angle_beta   90.00
_cell.angle_gamma   90.00
#
_symmetry.space_group_name_H-M   'P 1'
#
loop_
_entity.id
_entity.type
_entity.pdbx_description
1 polymer ?
#
loop_
_entity_poly.entity_id
_entity_poly.type
_entity_poly.pdbx_seq_one_letter_code
_entity_poly.pdbx_strand_id
1 'polypeptide(L)'
;MNHKSSKPIVSEGEVLIFPARTPEVSGKRMHFVFSALQIEDILKETTIHSVPLCPIFSEGIAEWRGRVLPVISLEACLGLVTPTLPEPQRLIVVRTPKKVDTQSVESKGILIVSSAVRKIKLPIPCMPFESNEMFTDNTLLRGVFEWEEGLLIVVDIEKILSGENEIVIPNRLGFIGHKEAMVAS
;
A
#
# COMPACT_ATOMS: atom_id res chain seq x y z
N MET A 1 -17.79 5.06 -24.53
CA MET A 1 -17.66 3.68 -24.00
C MET A 1 -18.07 3.68 -22.53
N ASN A 2 -19.18 3.02 -22.19
CA ASN A 2 -19.70 3.01 -20.81
C ASN A 2 -18.87 2.04 -19.96
N HIS A 3 -17.99 2.58 -19.12
CA HIS A 3 -17.39 1.81 -18.04
C HIS A 3 -18.49 1.44 -17.03
N LYS A 4 -18.91 0.18 -17.03
CA LYS A 4 -19.71 -0.38 -15.94
C LYS A 4 -18.81 -0.47 -14.70
N SER A 5 -18.77 0.61 -13.92
CA SER A 5 -18.27 0.62 -12.57
C SER A 5 -19.23 -0.20 -11.70
N SER A 6 -18.75 -1.31 -11.18
CA SER A 6 -19.54 -2.10 -10.22
C SER A 6 -19.12 -1.66 -8.81
N LYS A 7 -19.87 -0.72 -8.25
CA LYS A 7 -19.71 -0.36 -6.84
C LYS A 7 -20.08 -1.58 -5.99
N PRO A 8 -19.17 -2.09 -5.14
CA PRO A 8 -19.54 -3.19 -4.25
C PRO A 8 -20.63 -2.73 -3.29
N ILE A 9 -21.69 -3.50 -3.14
CA ILE A 9 -22.69 -3.31 -2.08
C ILE A 9 -22.00 -3.69 -0.77
N VAL A 10 -21.75 -2.70 0.08
CA VAL A 10 -20.97 -2.87 1.30
C VAL A 10 -21.87 -2.67 2.50
N SER A 11 -21.86 -3.64 3.43
CA SER A 11 -22.43 -3.49 4.77
C SER A 11 -21.35 -3.10 5.78
N GLU A 12 -21.71 -2.39 6.85
CA GLU A 12 -20.82 -2.13 7.98
C GLU A 12 -20.29 -3.46 8.54
N GLY A 13 -18.98 -3.49 8.83
CA GLY A 13 -18.32 -4.69 9.34
C GLY A 13 -17.80 -5.66 8.29
N GLU A 14 -17.75 -5.28 7.01
CA GLU A 14 -17.09 -6.07 5.97
C GLU A 14 -15.70 -5.54 5.66
N VAL A 15 -14.75 -6.47 5.47
CA VAL A 15 -13.38 -6.18 5.04
C VAL A 15 -13.06 -6.96 3.77
N LEU A 16 -12.17 -6.37 2.97
CA LEU A 16 -11.56 -7.01 1.82
C LEU A 16 -10.12 -7.34 2.17
N ILE A 17 -9.73 -8.59 1.91
CA ILE A 17 -8.40 -9.12 2.19
C ILE A 17 -7.75 -9.46 0.85
N PHE A 18 -6.56 -8.90 0.62
CA PHE A 18 -5.75 -9.12 -0.55
C PHE A 18 -4.42 -9.75 -0.12
N PRO A 19 -4.03 -10.91 -0.67
CA PRO A 19 -2.68 -11.41 -0.46
C PRO A 19 -1.66 -10.35 -0.88
N ALA A 20 -0.60 -10.18 -0.10
CA ALA A 20 0.55 -9.40 -0.55
C ALA A 20 1.21 -10.12 -1.72
N ARG A 21 1.74 -9.35 -2.66
CA ARG A 21 2.50 -9.90 -3.81
C ARG A 21 3.88 -10.40 -3.42
N THR A 22 4.34 -10.02 -2.24
CA THR A 22 5.61 -10.50 -1.68
C THR A 22 5.50 -11.98 -1.30
N PRO A 23 6.54 -12.78 -1.53
CA PRO A 23 6.63 -14.13 -0.98
C PRO A 23 6.51 -14.13 0.54
N GLU A 24 6.36 -15.31 1.12
CA GLU A 24 6.29 -15.46 2.57
C GLU A 24 7.46 -14.76 3.27
N VAL A 25 7.16 -14.07 4.36
CA VAL A 25 8.16 -13.48 5.25
C VAL A 25 8.14 -14.30 6.54
N SER A 26 9.29 -14.83 6.92
CA SER A 26 9.43 -15.74 8.07
C SER A 26 8.48 -16.94 8.01
N GLY A 27 8.24 -17.47 6.81
CA GLY A 27 7.37 -18.63 6.58
C GLY A 27 5.88 -18.34 6.72
N LYS A 28 5.48 -17.05 6.77
CA LYS A 28 4.07 -16.64 6.86
C LYS A 28 3.68 -15.82 5.62
N ARG A 29 2.52 -16.10 5.06
CA ARG A 29 1.91 -15.28 4.01
C ARG A 29 1.37 -14.00 4.61
N MET A 30 1.52 -12.92 3.88
CA MET A 30 1.00 -11.62 4.28
C MET A 30 -0.26 -11.27 3.49
N HIS A 31 -1.19 -10.60 4.16
CA HIS A 31 -2.45 -10.18 3.58
C HIS A 31 -2.77 -8.75 4.03
N PHE A 32 -3.04 -7.87 3.09
CA PHE A 32 -3.52 -6.52 3.37
C PHE A 32 -5.02 -6.54 3.61
N VAL A 33 -5.44 -5.84 4.66
CA VAL A 33 -6.85 -5.75 5.07
C VAL A 33 -7.35 -4.31 4.92
N PHE A 34 -8.46 -4.16 4.23
CA PHE A 34 -9.13 -2.87 4.05
C PHE A 34 -10.57 -2.96 4.50
N SER A 35 -11.05 -1.93 5.20
CA SER A 35 -12.49 -1.75 5.33
C SER A 35 -13.10 -1.63 3.93
N ALA A 36 -14.17 -2.35 3.68
CA ALA A 36 -14.85 -2.25 2.41
C ALA A 36 -15.39 -0.82 2.14
N LEU A 37 -15.57 0.00 3.19
CA LEU A 37 -15.93 1.41 3.07
C LEU A 37 -14.79 2.32 2.56
N GLN A 38 -13.53 1.86 2.68
CA GLN A 38 -12.37 2.60 2.18
C GLN A 38 -12.15 2.39 0.68
N ILE A 39 -12.70 1.31 0.11
CA ILE A 39 -12.53 0.98 -1.31
C ILE A 39 -13.67 1.60 -2.09
N GLU A 40 -13.34 2.52 -2.99
CA GLU A 40 -14.31 3.25 -3.81
C GLU A 40 -14.56 2.58 -5.16
N ASP A 41 -13.52 1.94 -5.72
CA ASP A 41 -13.62 1.25 -7.00
C ASP A 41 -12.55 0.14 -7.11
N ILE A 42 -12.81 -0.82 -7.99
CA ILE A 42 -11.84 -1.85 -8.40
C ILE A 42 -11.70 -1.76 -9.91
N LEU A 43 -10.51 -1.36 -10.35
CA LEU A 43 -10.22 -1.13 -11.75
C LEU A 43 -9.75 -2.44 -12.41
N LYS A 44 -10.32 -2.74 -13.56
CA LYS A 44 -9.92 -3.92 -14.34
C LYS A 44 -8.69 -3.64 -15.19
N GLU A 45 -8.70 -2.48 -15.84
CA GLU A 45 -7.63 -2.01 -16.73
C GLU A 45 -7.49 -0.50 -16.58
N THR A 46 -6.26 -0.04 -16.46
CA THR A 46 -5.93 1.39 -16.39
C THR A 46 -4.48 1.56 -16.84
N THR A 47 -4.22 2.58 -17.64
CA THR A 47 -2.87 2.94 -18.02
C THR A 47 -2.19 3.69 -16.89
N ILE A 48 -1.05 3.18 -16.44
CA ILE A 48 -0.20 3.85 -15.45
C ILE A 48 0.86 4.63 -16.23
N HIS A 49 0.95 5.92 -15.95
CA HIS A 49 1.96 6.80 -16.49
C HIS A 49 3.08 6.99 -15.47
N SER A 50 4.29 6.54 -15.80
CA SER A 50 5.44 6.74 -14.91
C SER A 50 5.78 8.21 -14.78
N VAL A 51 6.16 8.62 -13.57
CA VAL A 51 6.56 9.99 -13.24
C VAL A 51 8.04 9.96 -12.87
N PRO A 52 8.89 10.76 -13.53
CA PRO A 52 10.31 10.86 -13.16
C PRO A 52 10.48 11.36 -11.73
N LEU A 53 11.51 10.85 -11.04
CA LEU A 53 11.88 11.28 -9.68
C LEU A 53 10.80 11.07 -8.62
N CYS A 54 9.81 10.20 -8.86
CA CYS A 54 8.84 9.85 -7.84
C CYS A 54 9.46 8.94 -6.77
N PRO A 55 8.89 8.91 -5.56
CA PRO A 55 9.32 7.98 -4.51
C PRO A 55 9.26 6.52 -4.97
N ILE A 56 10.12 5.66 -4.41
CA ILE A 56 10.26 4.24 -4.80
C ILE A 56 8.94 3.44 -4.67
N PHE A 57 8.05 3.87 -3.81
CA PHE A 57 6.73 3.25 -3.63
C PHE A 57 5.66 3.72 -4.61
N SER A 58 5.96 4.79 -5.38
CA SER A 58 5.05 5.30 -6.40
C SER A 58 5.37 4.65 -7.75
N GLU A 59 4.43 3.93 -8.28
CA GLU A 59 4.51 3.33 -9.62
C GLU A 59 4.17 4.34 -10.74
N GLY A 60 3.67 5.52 -10.35
CA GLY A 60 3.29 6.57 -11.27
C GLY A 60 1.93 7.18 -10.94
N ILE A 61 1.24 7.62 -11.98
CA ILE A 61 -0.10 8.21 -11.89
C ILE A 61 -1.05 7.53 -12.87
N ALA A 62 -2.33 7.53 -12.54
CA ALA A 62 -3.37 7.04 -13.45
C ALA A 62 -4.63 7.90 -13.35
N GLU A 63 -5.41 7.93 -14.43
CA GLU A 63 -6.67 8.63 -14.47
C GLU A 63 -7.81 7.78 -13.93
N TRP A 64 -8.61 8.36 -13.06
CA TRP A 64 -9.85 7.78 -12.58
C TRP A 64 -10.94 8.85 -12.52
N ARG A 65 -12.01 8.66 -13.29
CA ARG A 65 -13.18 9.58 -13.37
C ARG A 65 -12.80 11.04 -13.58
N GLY A 66 -11.87 11.32 -14.49
CA GLY A 66 -11.38 12.67 -14.79
C GLY A 66 -10.46 13.27 -13.73
N ARG A 67 -9.97 12.46 -12.80
CA ARG A 67 -8.98 12.87 -11.79
C ARG A 67 -7.71 12.06 -11.97
N VAL A 68 -6.58 12.71 -11.82
CA VAL A 68 -5.27 12.06 -11.79
C VAL A 68 -4.95 11.67 -10.35
N LEU A 69 -4.72 10.40 -10.11
CA LEU A 69 -4.42 9.84 -8.80
C LEU A 69 -3.05 9.17 -8.77
N PRO A 70 -2.31 9.22 -7.64
CA PRO A 70 -1.07 8.47 -7.49
C PRO A 70 -1.36 6.97 -7.46
N VAL A 71 -0.47 6.18 -8.07
CA VAL A 71 -0.48 4.72 -8.03
C VAL A 71 0.63 4.25 -7.12
N ILE A 72 0.29 3.51 -6.08
CA ILE A 72 1.16 3.18 -4.96
C ILE A 72 1.24 1.66 -4.78
N SER A 73 2.46 1.15 -4.56
CA SER A 73 2.73 -0.21 -4.12
C SER A 73 2.85 -0.26 -2.60
N LEU A 74 1.97 -0.99 -1.94
CA LEU A 74 2.01 -1.17 -0.49
C LEU A 74 3.24 -1.94 -0.03
N GLU A 75 3.64 -2.94 -0.81
CA GLU A 75 4.84 -3.71 -0.53
C GLU A 75 6.08 -2.79 -0.52
N ALA A 76 6.19 -1.91 -1.51
CA ALA A 76 7.29 -0.96 -1.57
C ALA A 76 7.24 0.07 -0.42
N CYS A 77 6.04 0.52 0.00
CA CYS A 77 5.88 1.38 1.18
C CYS A 77 6.43 0.73 2.45
N LEU A 78 6.23 -0.57 2.59
CA LEU A 78 6.65 -1.32 3.78
C LEU A 78 8.07 -1.89 3.66
N GLY A 79 8.79 -1.60 2.57
CA GLY A 79 10.14 -2.14 2.30
C GLY A 79 10.16 -3.62 1.98
N LEU A 80 9.03 -4.18 1.55
CA LEU A 80 8.92 -5.57 1.15
C LEU A 80 9.39 -5.76 -0.29
N VAL A 81 10.01 -6.91 -0.55
CA VAL A 81 10.46 -7.27 -1.91
C VAL A 81 9.26 -7.69 -2.74
N THR A 82 9.03 -7.00 -3.85
CA THR A 82 8.05 -7.45 -4.84
C THR A 82 8.66 -8.48 -5.79
N PRO A 83 7.96 -9.56 -6.12
CA PRO A 83 8.48 -10.53 -7.07
C PRO A 83 8.62 -9.92 -8.46
N THR A 84 9.66 -10.32 -9.17
CA THR A 84 9.95 -9.89 -10.55
C THR A 84 8.98 -10.50 -11.57
N LEU A 85 8.26 -11.55 -11.20
CA LEU A 85 7.29 -12.19 -12.08
C LEU A 85 5.94 -11.47 -12.01
N PRO A 86 5.30 -11.21 -13.15
CA PRO A 86 4.00 -10.55 -13.19
C PRO A 86 2.93 -11.48 -12.63
N GLU A 87 2.63 -11.37 -11.35
CA GLU A 87 1.41 -11.95 -10.82
C GLU A 87 0.20 -11.14 -11.29
N PRO A 88 -0.96 -11.78 -11.46
CA PRO A 88 -2.18 -11.07 -11.80
C PRO A 88 -2.47 -9.99 -10.75
N GLN A 89 -2.51 -8.74 -11.19
CA GLN A 89 -2.67 -7.57 -10.34
C GLN A 89 -4.04 -6.92 -10.58
N ARG A 90 -4.50 -6.20 -9.57
CA ARG A 90 -5.64 -5.27 -9.68
C ARG A 90 -5.26 -3.93 -9.09
N LEU A 91 -5.94 -2.93 -9.56
CA LEU A 91 -5.85 -1.58 -9.02
C LEU A 91 -7.13 -1.30 -8.24
N ILE A 92 -6.99 -0.87 -7.00
CA ILE A 92 -8.12 -0.44 -6.17
C ILE A 92 -8.01 1.05 -5.89
N VAL A 93 -9.11 1.75 -6.06
CA VAL A 93 -9.21 3.16 -5.65
C VAL A 93 -9.61 3.19 -4.18
N VAL A 94 -8.74 3.78 -3.37
CA VAL A 94 -8.99 3.94 -1.93
C VAL A 94 -9.14 5.40 -1.56
N ARG A 95 -9.83 5.63 -0.44
CA ARG A 95 -10.04 6.96 0.13
C ARG A 95 -9.76 6.99 1.62
N THR A 96 -9.35 8.14 2.13
CA THR A 96 -9.30 8.37 3.57
C THR A 96 -10.71 8.55 4.14
N PRO A 97 -10.95 8.18 5.40
CA PRO A 97 -12.22 8.47 6.05
C PRO A 97 -12.41 9.99 6.19
N LYS A 98 -13.64 10.48 5.96
CA LYS A 98 -13.98 11.88 6.27
C LYS A 98 -13.93 12.09 7.77
N LYS A 99 -13.13 13.05 8.24
CA LYS A 99 -13.19 13.52 9.62
C LYS A 99 -14.39 14.49 9.74
N VAL A 100 -15.31 14.19 10.66
CA VAL A 100 -16.59 14.93 10.78
C VAL A 100 -16.38 16.38 11.23
N ASP A 101 -15.29 16.70 11.94
CA ASP A 101 -15.08 18.00 12.58
C ASP A 101 -14.02 18.90 11.95
N THR A 102 -13.39 18.47 10.86
CA THR A 102 -12.39 19.27 10.18
C THR A 102 -12.72 19.41 8.70
N GLN A 103 -12.42 20.56 8.11
CA GLN A 103 -12.48 20.77 6.65
C GLN A 103 -11.43 19.90 5.90
N SER A 104 -11.17 18.69 6.39
CA SER A 104 -10.19 17.79 5.79
C SER A 104 -10.70 17.31 4.44
N VAL A 105 -9.95 17.62 3.42
CA VAL A 105 -10.19 17.14 2.07
C VAL A 105 -9.97 15.62 2.06
N GLU A 106 -10.97 14.87 1.58
CA GLU A 106 -10.85 13.44 1.36
C GLU A 106 -9.72 13.15 0.36
N SER A 107 -8.66 12.51 0.80
CA SER A 107 -7.57 12.09 -0.08
C SER A 107 -7.91 10.76 -0.73
N LYS A 108 -7.51 10.60 -1.99
CA LYS A 108 -7.71 9.38 -2.77
C LYS A 108 -6.41 8.96 -3.45
N GLY A 109 -6.24 7.66 -3.60
CA GLY A 109 -5.14 7.08 -4.35
C GLY A 109 -5.52 5.72 -4.92
N ILE A 110 -4.65 5.21 -5.76
CA ILE A 110 -4.79 3.89 -6.36
C ILE A 110 -3.73 3.00 -5.75
N LEU A 111 -4.13 1.84 -5.23
CA LEU A 111 -3.21 0.84 -4.72
C LEU A 111 -3.13 -0.33 -5.69
N ILE A 112 -1.92 -0.85 -5.90
CA ILE A 112 -1.70 -2.09 -6.62
C ILE A 112 -1.83 -3.23 -5.62
N VAL A 113 -2.71 -4.17 -5.92
CA VAL A 113 -2.97 -5.34 -5.06
C VAL A 113 -2.97 -6.62 -5.89
N SER A 114 -2.87 -7.77 -5.24
CA SER A 114 -3.07 -9.07 -5.90
C SER A 114 -4.49 -9.15 -6.49
N SER A 115 -4.64 -9.87 -7.59
CA SER A 115 -5.96 -10.10 -8.19
C SER A 115 -6.87 -10.96 -7.31
N ALA A 116 -6.30 -11.78 -6.43
CA ALA A 116 -7.05 -12.55 -5.46
C ALA A 116 -7.61 -11.63 -4.38
N VAL A 117 -8.91 -11.72 -4.15
CA VAL A 117 -9.61 -10.94 -3.12
C VAL A 117 -10.58 -11.82 -2.36
N ARG A 118 -10.58 -11.68 -1.04
CA ARG A 118 -11.56 -12.32 -0.16
C ARG A 118 -12.35 -11.26 0.58
N LYS A 119 -13.65 -11.42 0.60
CA LYS A 119 -14.56 -10.57 1.39
C LYS A 119 -14.95 -11.35 2.65
N ILE A 120 -14.68 -10.78 3.81
CA ILE A 120 -14.93 -11.39 5.10
C ILE A 120 -15.73 -10.43 5.98
N LYS A 121 -16.64 -10.99 6.77
CA LYS A 121 -17.37 -10.23 7.80
C LYS A 121 -16.60 -10.24 9.11
N LEU A 122 -16.60 -9.11 9.80
CA LEU A 122 -16.06 -9.02 11.15
C LEU A 122 -17.03 -9.65 12.19
N PRO A 123 -16.53 -10.18 13.30
CA PRO A 123 -15.12 -10.26 13.69
C PRO A 123 -14.35 -11.40 12.98
N ILE A 124 -13.06 -11.21 12.79
CA ILE A 124 -12.14 -12.26 12.33
C ILE A 124 -11.38 -12.78 13.55
N PRO A 125 -11.33 -14.10 13.80
CA PRO A 125 -10.50 -14.65 14.88
C PRO A 125 -9.01 -14.45 14.51
N CYS A 126 -8.36 -13.55 15.22
CA CYS A 126 -6.95 -13.23 15.04
C CYS A 126 -6.33 -12.75 16.34
N MET A 127 -5.00 -12.84 16.45
CA MET A 127 -4.24 -12.37 17.61
C MET A 127 -3.22 -11.31 17.20
N PRO A 128 -2.94 -10.29 18.05
CA PRO A 128 -1.89 -9.33 17.75
C PRO A 128 -0.55 -10.03 17.52
N PHE A 129 0.20 -9.57 16.52
CA PHE A 129 1.51 -10.07 16.16
C PHE A 129 2.56 -8.95 16.29
N GLU A 130 3.66 -9.21 17.00
CA GLU A 130 4.77 -8.26 17.11
C GLU A 130 5.62 -8.30 15.85
N SER A 131 5.63 -7.18 15.11
CA SER A 131 6.25 -7.08 13.79
C SER A 131 7.51 -6.23 13.75
N ASN A 132 8.17 -6.01 14.89
CA ASN A 132 9.19 -4.98 15.10
C ASN A 132 10.38 -5.01 14.10
N GLU A 133 10.66 -6.15 13.48
CA GLU A 133 11.78 -6.29 12.53
C GLU A 133 11.34 -6.68 11.11
N MET A 134 10.03 -6.80 10.87
CA MET A 134 9.52 -7.27 9.57
C MET A 134 9.39 -6.18 8.52
N PHE A 135 9.20 -4.94 8.93
CA PHE A 135 8.93 -3.83 8.04
C PHE A 135 9.93 -2.70 8.24
N THR A 136 10.30 -2.05 7.16
CA THR A 136 11.24 -0.91 7.20
C THR A 136 10.63 0.29 7.91
N ASP A 137 9.32 0.49 7.76
CA ASP A 137 8.58 1.56 8.40
C ASP A 137 7.30 1.06 9.05
N ASN A 138 7.35 0.91 10.36
CA ASN A 138 6.19 0.49 11.17
C ASN A 138 5.19 1.65 11.39
N THR A 139 5.55 2.90 11.09
CA THR A 139 4.65 4.05 11.28
C THR A 139 3.46 4.04 10.33
N LEU A 140 3.59 3.31 9.20
CA LEU A 140 2.52 3.11 8.23
C LEU A 140 1.52 2.02 8.63
N LEU A 141 1.78 1.32 9.73
CA LEU A 141 0.93 0.22 10.18
C LEU A 141 0.00 0.69 11.30
N ARG A 142 -1.24 0.27 11.24
CA ARG A 142 -2.19 0.33 12.36
C ARG A 142 -2.16 -0.94 13.20
N GLY A 143 -1.71 -2.05 12.64
CA GLY A 143 -1.52 -3.31 13.34
C GLY A 143 -1.21 -4.46 12.42
N VAL A 144 -0.61 -5.50 13.01
CA VAL A 144 -0.37 -6.79 12.38
C VAL A 144 -0.98 -7.85 13.27
N PHE A 145 -1.67 -8.79 12.69
CA PHE A 145 -2.39 -9.83 13.41
C PHE A 145 -2.10 -11.19 12.79
N GLU A 146 -1.93 -12.19 13.64
CA GLU A 146 -1.83 -13.58 13.21
C GLU A 146 -3.23 -14.18 13.09
N TRP A 147 -3.49 -14.88 11.98
CA TRP A 147 -4.68 -15.64 11.73
C TRP A 147 -4.32 -16.97 11.05
N GLU A 148 -5.31 -17.84 10.80
CA GLU A 148 -5.07 -19.20 10.30
C GLU A 148 -4.27 -19.28 8.98
N GLU A 149 -4.36 -18.29 8.10
CA GLU A 149 -3.72 -18.28 6.79
C GLU A 149 -2.43 -17.42 6.73
N GLY A 150 -1.96 -16.89 7.85
CA GLY A 150 -0.75 -16.10 7.91
C GLY A 150 -0.89 -14.80 8.72
N LEU A 151 -0.48 -13.67 8.15
CA LEU A 151 -0.53 -12.36 8.81
C LEU A 151 -1.52 -11.44 8.10
N LEU A 152 -2.37 -10.80 8.88
CA LEU A 152 -3.23 -9.69 8.46
C LEU A 152 -2.52 -8.38 8.77
N ILE A 153 -2.33 -7.55 7.75
CA ILE A 153 -1.66 -6.25 7.85
C ILE A 153 -2.69 -5.16 7.64
N VAL A 154 -2.89 -4.34 8.67
CA VAL A 154 -3.76 -3.17 8.61
C VAL A 154 -2.88 -1.93 8.45
N VAL A 155 -2.96 -1.30 7.28
CA VAL A 155 -2.16 -0.12 6.94
C VAL A 155 -2.90 1.18 7.26
N ASP A 156 -2.14 2.23 7.54
CA ASP A 156 -2.68 3.57 7.71
C ASP A 156 -2.78 4.28 6.35
N ILE A 157 -3.94 4.16 5.72
CA ILE A 157 -4.20 4.77 4.39
C ILE A 157 -4.05 6.30 4.44
N GLU A 158 -4.39 6.95 5.56
CA GLU A 158 -4.25 8.40 5.69
C GLU A 158 -2.78 8.82 5.58
N LYS A 159 -1.88 8.14 6.29
CA LYS A 159 -0.45 8.40 6.22
C LYS A 159 0.15 8.07 4.85
N ILE A 160 -0.29 6.97 4.24
CA ILE A 160 0.19 6.57 2.91
C ILE A 160 -0.20 7.61 1.86
N LEU A 161 -1.42 8.16 1.92
CA LEU A 161 -1.92 9.12 0.93
C LEU A 161 -1.51 10.57 1.21
N SER A 162 -1.17 10.93 2.45
CA SER A 162 -0.72 12.29 2.79
C SER A 162 0.65 12.65 2.22
N GLY A 163 1.45 11.63 1.88
CA GLY A 163 2.84 11.84 1.44
C GLY A 163 3.77 12.35 2.55
N GLU A 164 3.31 12.39 3.80
CA GLU A 164 4.12 12.78 4.98
C GLU A 164 5.19 11.74 5.35
N ASN A 165 5.33 10.71 4.53
CA ASN A 165 6.34 9.70 4.71
C ASN A 165 7.70 10.27 4.29
N GLU A 166 8.46 10.77 5.23
CA GLU A 166 9.92 10.80 5.10
C GLU A 166 10.39 9.35 5.02
N ILE A 167 10.40 8.81 3.81
CA ILE A 167 11.00 7.50 3.60
C ILE A 167 12.50 7.69 3.86
N VAL A 168 12.92 7.22 5.00
CA VAL A 168 14.33 7.00 5.29
C VAL A 168 14.83 6.00 4.24
N ILE A 169 15.40 6.52 3.16
CA ILE A 169 16.11 5.69 2.19
C ILE A 169 17.24 5.02 2.98
N PRO A 170 17.23 3.69 3.15
CA PRO A 170 18.38 3.02 3.75
C PRO A 170 19.57 3.37 2.85
N ASN A 171 20.58 3.99 3.44
CA ASN A 171 21.78 4.47 2.76
C ASN A 171 22.57 3.27 2.21
N ARG A 172 22.10 2.67 1.10
CA ARG A 172 22.71 1.52 0.42
C ARG A 172 23.68 1.91 -0.68
N LEU A 173 24.13 3.15 -0.71
CA LEU A 173 25.27 3.56 -1.52
C LEU A 173 26.34 4.14 -0.59
N GLY A 174 27.20 3.27 -0.09
CA GLY A 174 28.49 3.66 0.45
C GLY A 174 29.27 4.37 -0.66
N PHE A 175 29.09 5.67 -0.82
CA PHE A 175 30.06 6.48 -1.51
C PHE A 175 31.30 6.50 -0.63
N ILE A 176 32.31 5.72 -1.01
CA ILE A 176 33.67 5.85 -0.54
C ILE A 176 34.16 7.21 -1.06
N GLY A 177 34.00 8.23 -0.25
CA GLY A 177 34.61 9.54 -0.50
C GLY A 177 36.10 9.40 -0.31
N HIS A 178 36.85 9.33 -1.41
CA HIS A 178 38.30 9.63 -1.38
C HIS A 178 38.48 11.07 -0.91
N LYS A 179 38.95 11.22 0.34
CA LYS A 179 39.56 12.42 0.80
C LYS A 179 40.97 12.49 0.17
N GLU A 180 41.11 13.23 -0.90
CA GLU A 180 42.42 13.69 -1.32
C GLU A 180 42.95 14.70 -0.29
N ALA A 181 44.01 14.29 0.40
CA ALA A 181 44.77 15.18 1.25
C ALA A 181 45.58 16.11 0.33
N MET A 182 45.20 17.38 0.27
CA MET A 182 46.09 18.42 -0.23
C MET A 182 47.14 18.73 0.82
N VAL A 183 48.36 18.25 0.57
CA VAL A 183 49.58 18.68 1.27
C VAL A 183 49.98 19.99 0.65
N ALA A 184 49.98 21.08 1.46
CA ALA A 184 50.59 22.36 1.14
C ALA A 184 52.08 22.29 1.44
N SER A 185 52.87 22.64 0.43
CA SER A 185 54.28 23.05 0.58
C SER A 185 54.36 24.56 0.51
#